data_a143a1924c4742a74e340909e0aa077f
#
_entry.id   a143a1924c4742a74e340909e0aa077f
#
_cell.length_a   1.000
_cell.length_b   1.000
_cell.length_c   1.000
_cell.angle_alpha   90.00
_cell.angle_beta   90.00
_cell.angle_gamma   90.00
#
_symmetry.space_group_name_H-M   'P 1'
#
loop_
_entity.id
_entity.type
_entity.pdbx_description
1 polymer ?
#
loop_
_entity_poly.entity_id
_entity_poly.type
_entity_poly.pdbx_seq_one_letter_code
_entity_poly.pdbx_strand_id
1 'polypeptide(L)'
;MQGTPVRRAHVTVAARFASTPTEVWSRFVDFADAHVSAGGSVEVLVPGESRWVRRSSADLGVVEERSSGGPDGIVAYRARVPGGSAIDDLDAVVRVSQDGAGSLVTWSTEGLASRSPADRERVGNWLAERLRAAGGRVLPPLTMDVWLGGYRPIARTGLDGTGNATWSPTTATLIAGERDAVLVDALMTVDEADDLVAWIRGTGKRLRAVVVTQGQADHFFGLGQVLRAFPDAVATAVADVAEQARAHTEPVLRSRWETLFPGRLPTTVTVPTPAPAGAIDLEGHTLQLFDVGEVGGRPTSLVSVRHLDALVGGDLVYNRVHPWLIGTDGASRRRWWRSLDLVEALRPAWVVAGHRHPDAVSDAAGPQVDDLRRYLEDVEAVLATSTEPSAFVAQMAARWPDHGNRSTLEASAVALCTPGRAHAPSEFPDLLPRGGEDEEPHRTTLD
;
A
#
# COMPACT_ATOMS: atom_id res chain seq x y z
N MET A 1 17.30 -15.99 -3.05
CA MET A 1 17.78 -14.86 -2.24
C MET A 1 16.59 -14.40 -1.41
N GLN A 2 16.69 -14.49 -0.09
CA GLN A 2 15.70 -13.89 0.81
C GLN A 2 15.79 -12.37 0.62
N GLY A 3 14.72 -11.75 0.13
CA GLY A 3 14.69 -10.32 -0.09
C GLY A 3 14.83 -9.59 1.25
N THR A 4 15.74 -8.65 1.32
CA THR A 4 15.79 -7.72 2.44
C THR A 4 14.56 -6.83 2.37
N PRO A 5 13.74 -6.73 3.42
CA PRO A 5 12.55 -5.90 3.38
C PRO A 5 12.93 -4.45 3.10
N VAL A 6 12.31 -3.87 2.09
CA VAL A 6 12.47 -2.44 1.76
C VAL A 6 11.49 -1.67 2.63
N ARG A 7 12.00 -0.94 3.62
CA ARG A 7 11.20 -0.05 4.46
C ARG A 7 11.01 1.26 3.70
N ARG A 8 9.79 1.75 3.65
CA ARG A 8 9.50 3.12 3.20
C ARG A 8 8.85 3.86 4.35
N ALA A 9 9.35 5.05 4.63
CA ALA A 9 8.82 5.92 5.65
C ALA A 9 8.27 7.20 5.01
N HIS A 10 7.05 7.54 5.39
CA HIS A 10 6.44 8.82 5.12
C HIS A 10 6.49 9.66 6.40
N VAL A 11 6.87 10.91 6.29
CA VAL A 11 6.73 11.87 7.38
C VAL A 11 5.61 12.81 7.03
N THR A 12 4.60 12.87 7.88
CA THR A 12 3.50 13.81 7.74
C THR A 12 3.32 14.56 9.04
N VAL A 13 3.13 15.86 8.91
CA VAL A 13 2.73 16.72 10.02
C VAL A 13 1.37 17.30 9.71
N ALA A 14 0.47 17.21 10.66
CA ALA A 14 -0.87 17.77 10.55
C ALA A 14 -1.08 18.90 11.56
N ALA A 15 -1.85 19.90 11.15
CA ALA A 15 -2.26 20.98 12.05
C ALA A 15 -3.71 21.37 11.80
N ARG A 16 -4.43 21.69 12.88
CA ARG A 16 -5.78 22.26 12.84
C ARG A 16 -5.72 23.76 12.87
N PHE A 17 -6.53 24.37 12.04
CA PHE A 17 -6.74 25.83 11.98
C PHE A 17 -8.20 26.14 12.31
N ALA A 18 -8.42 27.24 13.01
CA ALA A 18 -9.78 27.76 13.28
C ALA A 18 -10.40 28.43 12.03
N SER A 19 -9.56 28.77 11.04
CA SER A 19 -9.99 29.42 9.79
C SER A 19 -10.54 28.39 8.79
N THR A 20 -11.36 28.85 7.87
CA THR A 20 -11.90 28.04 6.76
C THR A 20 -10.80 27.54 5.81
N PRO A 21 -11.04 26.45 5.03
CA PRO A 21 -10.07 25.98 4.05
C PRO A 21 -9.61 27.06 3.06
N THR A 22 -10.50 27.92 2.61
CA THR A 22 -10.17 29.01 1.67
C THR A 22 -9.21 30.02 2.30
N GLU A 23 -9.43 30.44 3.55
CA GLU A 23 -8.56 31.37 4.26
C GLU A 23 -7.19 30.74 4.58
N VAL A 24 -7.18 29.48 4.95
CA VAL A 24 -5.93 28.74 5.21
C VAL A 24 -5.18 28.53 3.91
N TRP A 25 -5.89 28.12 2.84
CA TRP A 25 -5.30 27.92 1.53
C TRP A 25 -4.59 29.14 0.98
N SER A 26 -5.19 30.33 1.12
CA SER A 26 -4.56 31.58 0.68
C SER A 26 -3.19 31.84 1.32
N ARG A 27 -2.98 31.37 2.56
CA ARG A 27 -1.69 31.47 3.27
C ARG A 27 -0.65 30.49 2.72
N PHE A 28 -1.07 29.36 2.16
CA PHE A 28 -0.18 28.33 1.58
C PHE A 28 0.05 28.51 0.09
N VAL A 29 -0.89 29.08 -0.66
CA VAL A 29 -0.70 29.44 -2.08
C VAL A 29 0.32 30.55 -2.21
N ASP A 30 0.35 31.49 -1.27
CA ASP A 30 1.44 32.42 -1.12
C ASP A 30 2.55 31.82 -0.26
N PHE A 31 3.24 30.84 -0.82
CA PHE A 31 4.34 30.12 -0.17
C PHE A 31 5.47 31.07 0.26
N ALA A 32 5.53 32.29 -0.35
CA ALA A 32 6.43 33.34 0.03
C ALA A 32 6.18 33.85 1.43
N ASP A 33 4.91 34.10 1.80
CA ASP A 33 4.56 34.62 3.11
C ASP A 33 4.82 33.62 4.25
N ALA A 34 4.58 32.34 4.02
CA ALA A 34 4.88 31.29 4.99
C ALA A 34 6.40 31.17 5.26
N HIS A 35 7.24 31.35 4.23
CA HIS A 35 8.69 31.36 4.41
C HIS A 35 9.22 32.63 5.06
N VAL A 36 8.67 33.78 4.71
CA VAL A 36 9.02 35.07 5.34
C VAL A 36 8.65 35.06 6.82
N SER A 37 7.48 34.51 7.17
CA SER A 37 7.03 34.34 8.57
C SER A 37 7.96 33.42 9.38
N ALA A 38 8.70 32.52 8.73
CA ALA A 38 9.69 31.64 9.34
C ALA A 38 11.14 32.19 9.33
N GLY A 39 11.32 33.49 8.99
CA GLY A 39 12.64 34.15 9.01
C GLY A 39 13.53 33.90 7.78
N GLY A 40 12.98 33.37 6.70
CA GLY A 40 13.68 33.19 5.42
C GLY A 40 13.38 34.29 4.40
N SER A 41 14.23 34.47 3.40
CA SER A 41 13.93 35.25 2.20
C SER A 41 13.55 34.32 1.06
N VAL A 42 12.58 34.73 0.23
CA VAL A 42 12.12 33.96 -0.92
C VAL A 42 12.34 34.78 -2.19
N GLU A 43 13.01 34.18 -3.16
CA GLU A 43 13.18 34.71 -4.50
C GLU A 43 12.37 33.89 -5.49
N VAL A 44 11.49 34.52 -6.26
CA VAL A 44 10.76 33.89 -7.35
C VAL A 44 11.68 33.81 -8.56
N LEU A 45 12.11 32.61 -8.94
CA LEU A 45 13.05 32.41 -10.02
C LEU A 45 12.39 32.28 -11.40
N VAL A 46 11.16 31.80 -11.47
CA VAL A 46 10.40 31.68 -12.73
C VAL A 46 8.91 31.93 -12.44
N PRO A 47 8.33 33.04 -12.88
CA PRO A 47 6.89 33.22 -12.91
C PRO A 47 6.32 32.57 -14.19
N GLY A 48 5.45 31.59 -14.07
CA GLY A 48 4.84 30.92 -15.22
C GLY A 48 3.64 30.06 -14.85
N GLU A 49 2.84 29.71 -15.82
CA GLU A 49 1.44 29.27 -15.78
C GLU A 49 1.05 28.18 -14.77
N SER A 50 1.95 27.47 -14.13
CA SER A 50 1.68 26.48 -13.07
C SER A 50 2.94 25.95 -12.37
N ARG A 51 4.10 26.54 -12.62
CA ARG A 51 5.37 26.10 -12.04
C ARG A 51 6.12 27.28 -11.46
N TRP A 52 6.37 27.21 -10.15
CA TRP A 52 7.13 28.23 -9.44
C TRP A 52 8.42 27.60 -8.93
N VAL A 53 9.55 28.23 -9.17
CA VAL A 53 10.81 27.85 -8.53
C VAL A 53 11.15 28.96 -7.53
N ARG A 54 11.22 28.62 -6.26
CA ARG A 54 11.52 29.55 -5.17
C ARG A 54 12.82 29.16 -4.49
N ARG A 55 13.62 30.13 -4.13
CA ARG A 55 14.85 29.94 -3.38
C ARG A 55 14.65 30.50 -1.97
N SER A 56 14.84 29.68 -0.92
CA SER A 56 14.91 30.14 0.44
C SER A 56 16.36 30.32 0.87
N SER A 57 16.72 31.43 1.48
CA SER A 57 18.06 31.70 2.01
C SER A 57 18.31 31.11 3.39
N ALA A 58 17.28 30.57 4.07
CA ALA A 58 17.39 29.92 5.35
C ALA A 58 17.31 28.40 5.19
N ASP A 59 18.43 27.73 5.09
CA ASP A 59 18.68 26.28 5.20
C ASP A 59 18.02 25.32 4.20
N LEU A 60 17.14 25.77 3.30
CA LEU A 60 16.48 24.91 2.32
C LEU A 60 16.62 25.51 0.92
N GLY A 61 17.32 24.84 0.07
CA GLY A 61 17.62 25.23 -1.30
C GLY A 61 16.41 25.58 -2.20
N VAL A 62 16.45 25.19 -3.44
CA VAL A 62 15.43 25.47 -4.46
C VAL A 62 14.21 24.60 -4.20
N VAL A 63 13.04 25.20 -3.99
CA VAL A 63 11.74 24.52 -3.93
C VAL A 63 11.06 24.68 -5.28
N GLU A 64 10.75 23.57 -5.93
CA GLU A 64 9.98 23.55 -7.15
C GLU A 64 8.53 23.20 -6.81
N GLU A 65 7.60 24.10 -7.09
CA GLU A 65 6.18 23.94 -6.78
C GLU A 65 5.36 23.68 -8.05
N ARG A 66 4.43 22.71 -7.95
CA ARG A 66 3.33 22.58 -8.91
C ARG A 66 2.02 22.72 -8.14
N SER A 67 1.26 23.77 -8.39
CA SER A 67 -0.06 23.90 -7.83
C SER A 67 -1.11 23.28 -8.75
N SER A 68 -1.97 22.43 -8.21
CA SER A 68 -3.17 21.97 -8.89
C SER A 68 -4.37 22.15 -7.96
N GLY A 69 -5.31 23.03 -8.33
CA GLY A 69 -6.64 23.06 -7.75
C GLY A 69 -6.99 24.25 -6.87
N GLY A 70 -8.28 24.33 -6.50
CA GLY A 70 -8.91 25.37 -5.68
C GLY A 70 -8.74 25.15 -4.16
N PRO A 71 -9.62 25.75 -3.33
CA PRO A 71 -9.49 25.75 -1.86
C PRO A 71 -9.50 24.38 -1.18
N ASP A 72 -9.88 23.31 -1.89
CA ASP A 72 -9.65 21.92 -1.48
C ASP A 72 -8.44 21.31 -2.20
N GLY A 73 -7.55 22.12 -2.73
CA GLY A 73 -6.47 21.73 -3.59
C GLY A 73 -5.28 21.12 -2.85
N ILE A 74 -4.45 20.50 -3.67
CA ILE A 74 -3.20 19.90 -3.27
C ILE A 74 -2.10 20.76 -3.87
N VAL A 75 -1.10 21.13 -3.06
CA VAL A 75 0.18 21.62 -3.57
C VAL A 75 1.17 20.49 -3.47
N ALA A 76 1.64 19.99 -4.61
CA ALA A 76 2.76 19.06 -4.68
C ALA A 76 4.02 19.83 -5.09
N TYR A 77 5.12 19.60 -4.39
CA TYR A 77 6.40 20.23 -4.72
C TYR A 77 7.57 19.30 -4.43
N ARG A 78 8.67 19.55 -5.09
CA ARG A 78 9.95 18.89 -4.80
C ARG A 78 10.89 19.87 -4.15
N ALA A 79 11.38 19.56 -2.96
CA ALA A 79 12.42 20.32 -2.28
C ALA A 79 13.79 19.73 -2.58
N ARG A 80 14.72 20.56 -3.02
CA ARG A 80 16.11 20.18 -3.24
C ARG A 80 17.01 21.09 -2.41
N VAL A 81 17.87 20.48 -1.59
CA VAL A 81 18.85 21.20 -0.76
C VAL A 81 20.23 21.08 -1.40
N PRO A 82 20.85 22.17 -1.83
CA PRO A 82 22.24 22.13 -2.31
C PRO A 82 23.22 21.86 -1.17
N GLY A 83 24.05 20.85 -1.29
CA GLY A 83 25.19 20.66 -0.39
C GLY A 83 25.18 19.44 0.53
N GLY A 84 24.39 18.41 0.24
CA GLY A 84 24.56 17.10 0.86
C GLY A 84 24.03 16.98 2.28
N SER A 85 23.00 17.74 2.62
CA SER A 85 22.26 17.51 3.86
C SER A 85 21.11 16.51 3.65
N ALA A 86 20.57 16.00 4.76
CA ALA A 86 19.56 14.93 4.83
C ALA A 86 18.25 15.17 4.05
N ILE A 87 18.09 16.27 3.36
CA ILE A 87 16.84 16.74 2.74
C ILE A 87 16.94 16.84 1.21
N ASP A 88 17.96 16.23 0.59
CA ASP A 88 18.09 16.23 -0.87
C ASP A 88 16.91 15.44 -1.50
N ASP A 89 16.23 16.07 -2.46
CA ASP A 89 15.13 15.50 -3.25
C ASP A 89 13.94 14.95 -2.42
N LEU A 90 13.27 15.83 -1.67
CA LEU A 90 11.99 15.52 -1.03
C LEU A 90 10.82 15.83 -1.96
N ASP A 91 10.04 14.81 -2.29
CA ASP A 91 8.69 15.02 -2.82
C ASP A 91 7.74 15.29 -1.65
N ALA A 92 7.02 16.40 -1.70
CA ALA A 92 6.14 16.83 -0.63
C ALA A 92 4.77 17.27 -1.15
N VAL A 93 3.75 17.03 -0.34
CA VAL A 93 2.37 17.39 -0.63
C VAL A 93 1.77 18.13 0.56
N VAL A 94 1.20 19.29 0.32
CA VAL A 94 0.37 20.02 1.28
C VAL A 94 -1.08 19.89 0.87
N ARG A 95 -1.93 19.50 1.81
CA ARG A 95 -3.38 19.41 1.60
C ARG A 95 -4.09 20.24 2.67
N VAL A 96 -5.07 21.01 2.24
CA VAL A 96 -6.01 21.71 3.12
C VAL A 96 -7.40 21.10 2.93
N SER A 97 -8.03 20.67 4.01
CA SER A 97 -9.36 20.08 3.98
C SER A 97 -10.24 20.62 5.10
N GLN A 98 -11.57 20.54 4.92
CA GLN A 98 -12.53 20.91 5.98
C GLN A 98 -12.41 19.98 7.18
N ASP A 99 -12.38 20.51 8.40
CA ASP A 99 -12.40 19.77 9.66
C ASP A 99 -13.29 20.47 10.68
N GLY A 100 -14.54 20.02 10.77
CA GLY A 100 -15.58 20.70 11.54
C GLY A 100 -15.84 22.12 11.01
N ALA A 101 -15.75 23.12 11.91
CA ALA A 101 -15.88 24.55 11.54
C ALA A 101 -14.57 25.17 11.04
N GLY A 102 -13.46 24.45 11.14
CA GLY A 102 -12.13 24.89 10.75
C GLY A 102 -11.51 24.06 9.63
N SER A 103 -10.18 23.98 9.60
CA SER A 103 -9.43 23.25 8.60
C SER A 103 -8.39 22.33 9.20
N LEU A 104 -8.17 21.20 8.54
CA LEU A 104 -7.02 20.33 8.72
C LEU A 104 -6.04 20.58 7.58
N VAL A 105 -4.80 20.90 7.92
CA VAL A 105 -3.68 20.93 6.98
C VAL A 105 -2.81 19.73 7.24
N THR A 106 -2.55 18.95 6.21
CA THR A 106 -1.56 17.87 6.24
C THR A 106 -0.40 18.24 5.33
N TRP A 107 0.81 18.02 5.80
CA TRP A 107 2.04 18.25 5.05
C TRP A 107 2.87 16.97 5.07
N SER A 108 2.88 16.27 3.95
CA SER A 108 3.46 14.94 3.80
C SER A 108 4.70 14.95 2.93
N THR A 109 5.68 14.10 3.25
CA THR A 109 6.89 13.91 2.43
C THR A 109 7.13 12.42 2.19
N GLU A 110 7.58 12.07 0.99
CA GLU A 110 7.98 10.71 0.61
C GLU A 110 9.52 10.62 0.42
N GLY A 111 10.04 9.38 0.37
CA GLY A 111 11.44 9.13 0.05
C GLY A 111 12.40 9.11 1.24
N LEU A 112 11.89 9.12 2.47
CA LEU A 112 12.69 9.18 3.70
C LEU A 112 13.07 7.81 4.29
N ALA A 113 12.71 6.70 3.65
CA ALA A 113 12.95 5.35 4.18
C ALA A 113 14.45 5.01 4.32
N SER A 114 15.28 5.52 3.41
CA SER A 114 16.74 5.37 3.45
C SER A 114 17.43 6.31 4.45
N ARG A 115 16.69 7.22 5.06
CA ARG A 115 17.21 8.24 5.97
C ARG A 115 17.19 7.75 7.42
N SER A 116 18.06 8.31 8.24
CA SER A 116 18.11 8.00 9.66
C SER A 116 16.83 8.45 10.39
N PRO A 117 16.47 7.86 11.54
CA PRO A 117 15.36 8.37 12.37
C PRO A 117 15.53 9.85 12.74
N ALA A 118 16.76 10.29 13.00
CA ALA A 118 17.06 11.69 13.31
C ALA A 118 16.80 12.63 12.13
N ASP A 119 17.02 12.19 10.90
CA ASP A 119 16.70 12.97 9.70
C ASP A 119 15.20 13.12 9.52
N ARG A 120 14.44 12.03 9.73
CA ARG A 120 12.97 12.06 9.67
C ARG A 120 12.39 12.99 10.74
N GLU A 121 12.91 12.95 11.94
CA GLU A 121 12.51 13.83 13.04
C GLU A 121 12.82 15.30 12.70
N ARG A 122 13.99 15.60 12.14
CA ARG A 122 14.32 16.97 11.69
C ARG A 122 13.35 17.50 10.64
N VAL A 123 13.00 16.66 9.65
CA VAL A 123 11.98 17.03 8.64
C VAL A 123 10.64 17.29 9.30
N GLY A 124 10.19 16.40 10.18
CA GLY A 124 8.93 16.56 10.92
C GLY A 124 8.90 17.85 11.74
N ASN A 125 9.96 18.15 12.47
CA ASN A 125 10.07 19.38 13.27
C ASN A 125 10.03 20.62 12.38
N TRP A 126 10.73 20.61 11.26
CA TRP A 126 10.73 21.72 10.31
C TRP A 126 9.34 21.97 9.71
N LEU A 127 8.59 20.93 9.34
CA LEU A 127 7.20 21.06 8.86
C LEU A 127 6.28 21.60 9.98
N ALA A 128 6.44 21.11 11.20
CA ALA A 128 5.65 21.53 12.35
C ALA A 128 5.85 23.01 12.69
N GLU A 129 7.09 23.51 12.63
CA GLU A 129 7.40 24.91 12.86
C GLU A 129 6.69 25.81 11.85
N ARG A 130 6.67 25.44 10.59
CA ARG A 130 5.97 26.18 9.54
C ARG A 130 4.47 26.22 9.72
N LEU A 131 3.88 25.08 10.06
CA LEU A 131 2.44 25.02 10.35
C LEU A 131 2.07 25.88 11.57
N ARG A 132 2.92 25.91 12.62
CA ARG A 132 2.74 26.80 13.77
C ARG A 132 2.87 28.28 13.38
N ALA A 133 3.89 28.62 12.59
CA ALA A 133 4.08 29.97 12.09
C ALA A 133 2.91 30.48 11.25
N ALA A 134 2.24 29.58 10.51
CA ALA A 134 1.01 29.88 9.78
C ALA A 134 -0.25 29.99 10.68
N GLY A 135 -0.12 29.79 12.00
CA GLY A 135 -1.21 29.85 12.97
C GLY A 135 -1.95 28.54 13.22
N GLY A 136 -1.36 27.40 12.79
CA GLY A 136 -1.92 26.08 13.03
C GLY A 136 -1.58 25.51 14.40
N ARG A 137 -2.53 24.79 15.00
CA ARG A 137 -2.28 23.93 16.15
C ARG A 137 -1.79 22.58 15.65
N VAL A 138 -0.48 22.35 15.70
CA VAL A 138 0.13 21.08 15.29
C VAL A 138 -0.37 19.94 16.16
N LEU A 139 -0.77 18.86 15.52
CA LEU A 139 -1.21 17.63 16.18
C LEU A 139 0.02 16.76 16.55
N PRO A 140 -0.12 15.80 17.49
CA PRO A 140 0.93 14.84 17.77
C PRO A 140 1.42 14.18 16.50
N PRO A 141 2.71 13.82 16.36
CA PRO A 141 3.23 13.22 15.17
C PRO A 141 2.65 11.81 14.96
N LEU A 142 2.32 11.49 13.71
CA LEU A 142 2.12 10.12 13.23
C LEU A 142 3.22 9.77 12.22
N THR A 143 3.58 8.50 12.17
CA THR A 143 4.42 7.93 11.11
C THR A 143 3.69 6.77 10.46
N MET A 144 4.03 6.49 9.20
CA MET A 144 3.58 5.31 8.48
C MET A 144 4.80 4.64 7.85
N ASP A 145 5.10 3.45 8.31
CA ASP A 145 6.20 2.64 7.81
C ASP A 145 5.63 1.39 7.12
N VAL A 146 6.14 1.04 5.95
CA VAL A 146 5.67 -0.09 5.16
C VAL A 146 6.71 -1.19 5.16
N TRP A 147 6.33 -2.37 5.64
CA TRP A 147 7.10 -3.59 5.46
C TRP A 147 6.72 -4.24 4.14
N LEU A 148 7.68 -4.51 3.30
CA LEU A 148 7.48 -5.20 2.05
C LEU A 148 8.10 -6.60 2.12
N GLY A 149 7.29 -7.63 1.99
CA GLY A 149 7.75 -9.00 1.79
C GLY A 149 8.47 -9.17 0.45
N GLY A 150 9.31 -10.20 0.35
CA GLY A 150 9.94 -10.57 -0.93
C GLY A 150 9.04 -11.46 -1.79
N TYR A 151 9.49 -11.74 -3.03
CA TYR A 151 8.93 -12.83 -3.81
C TYR A 151 9.19 -14.16 -3.11
N ARG A 152 8.14 -14.94 -2.89
CA ARG A 152 8.22 -16.23 -2.18
C ARG A 152 8.05 -17.35 -3.17
N PRO A 153 9.03 -18.30 -3.25
CA PRO A 153 8.84 -19.50 -4.04
C PRO A 153 7.62 -20.29 -3.56
N ILE A 154 6.83 -20.77 -4.50
CA ILE A 154 5.72 -21.72 -4.26
C ILE A 154 6.04 -23.05 -4.88
N ALA A 155 5.39 -24.12 -4.41
CA ALA A 155 5.58 -25.47 -4.94
C ALA A 155 4.85 -25.66 -6.29
N ARG A 156 5.13 -24.78 -7.24
CA ARG A 156 4.61 -24.77 -8.62
C ARG A 156 5.69 -24.26 -9.57
N THR A 157 5.52 -24.56 -10.84
CA THR A 157 6.34 -24.00 -11.94
C THR A 157 5.52 -22.99 -12.75
N GLY A 158 6.18 -22.18 -13.57
CA GLY A 158 5.51 -21.36 -14.57
C GLY A 158 4.77 -22.20 -15.62
N LEU A 159 3.94 -21.58 -16.44
CA LEU A 159 3.18 -22.26 -17.51
C LEU A 159 4.07 -22.93 -18.54
N ASP A 160 5.28 -22.44 -18.74
CA ASP A 160 6.28 -23.01 -19.62
C ASP A 160 7.03 -24.22 -19.01
N GLY A 161 6.69 -24.59 -17.75
CA GLY A 161 7.34 -25.67 -17.02
C GLY A 161 8.77 -25.34 -16.56
N THR A 162 9.23 -24.10 -16.77
CA THR A 162 10.58 -23.67 -16.38
C THR A 162 10.55 -22.80 -15.13
N GLY A 163 11.47 -23.08 -14.20
CA GLY A 163 11.64 -22.29 -12.98
C GLY A 163 10.50 -22.42 -11.98
N ASN A 164 10.76 -21.99 -10.76
CA ASN A 164 9.76 -21.98 -9.70
C ASN A 164 8.84 -20.76 -9.84
N ALA A 165 7.53 -20.99 -9.76
CA ALA A 165 6.57 -19.92 -9.61
C ALA A 165 6.75 -19.22 -8.26
N THR A 166 6.38 -17.96 -8.20
CA THR A 166 6.51 -17.13 -6.98
C THR A 166 5.18 -16.50 -6.58
N TRP A 167 5.01 -16.33 -5.28
CA TRP A 167 3.95 -15.50 -4.73
C TRP A 167 4.39 -14.03 -4.71
N SER A 168 3.44 -13.14 -4.92
CA SER A 168 3.67 -11.68 -4.95
C SER A 168 4.18 -11.15 -3.62
N PRO A 169 5.05 -10.14 -3.64
CA PRO A 169 5.40 -9.39 -2.44
C PRO A 169 4.15 -8.71 -1.85
N THR A 170 3.85 -9.04 -0.59
CA THR A 170 2.73 -8.49 0.16
C THR A 170 3.24 -7.42 1.13
N THR A 171 2.45 -6.39 1.39
CA THR A 171 2.79 -5.32 2.32
C THR A 171 2.14 -5.53 3.68
N ALA A 172 2.80 -5.04 4.73
CA ALA A 172 2.22 -4.79 6.04
C ALA A 172 2.57 -3.36 6.45
N THR A 173 1.61 -2.60 6.98
CA THR A 173 1.80 -1.17 7.26
C THR A 173 1.67 -0.89 8.74
N LEU A 174 2.69 -0.29 9.34
CA LEU A 174 2.67 0.15 10.73
C LEU A 174 2.40 1.66 10.79
N ILE A 175 1.27 2.03 11.37
CA ILE A 175 0.90 3.42 11.66
C ILE A 175 1.20 3.65 13.14
N ALA A 176 2.10 4.57 13.45
CA ALA A 176 2.57 4.77 14.80
C ALA A 176 2.47 6.24 15.25
N GLY A 177 1.92 6.42 16.44
CA GLY A 177 1.95 7.67 17.18
C GLY A 177 3.24 7.78 18.03
N GLU A 178 3.15 8.56 19.09
CA GLU A 178 4.29 8.75 20.00
C GLU A 178 4.63 7.47 20.78
N ARG A 179 3.61 6.72 21.24
CA ARG A 179 3.76 5.53 22.10
C ARG A 179 3.13 4.29 21.52
N ASP A 180 2.02 4.44 20.84
CA ASP A 180 1.16 3.35 20.38
C ASP A 180 1.22 3.21 18.86
N ALA A 181 0.88 2.02 18.36
CA ALA A 181 0.83 1.74 16.93
C ALA A 181 -0.35 0.84 16.56
N VAL A 182 -0.76 0.93 15.32
CA VAL A 182 -1.70 0.02 14.64
C VAL A 182 -0.99 -0.60 13.46
N LEU A 183 -1.08 -1.92 13.32
CA LEU A 183 -0.59 -2.67 12.16
C LEU A 183 -1.76 -2.89 11.20
N VAL A 184 -1.51 -2.78 9.91
CA VAL A 184 -2.45 -3.18 8.86
C VAL A 184 -1.83 -4.33 8.07
N ASP A 185 -2.50 -5.47 8.06
CA ASP A 185 -2.10 -6.78 7.57
C ASP A 185 -0.90 -7.41 8.31
N ALA A 186 -0.78 -8.73 8.25
CA ALA A 186 0.14 -9.50 9.09
C ALA A 186 0.95 -10.56 8.33
N LEU A 187 0.95 -10.49 6.98
CA LEU A 187 1.68 -11.41 6.11
C LEU A 187 1.26 -12.89 6.26
N MET A 188 2.04 -13.83 5.73
CA MET A 188 1.59 -15.22 5.57
C MET A 188 2.45 -16.25 6.29
N THR A 189 3.76 -16.29 5.99
CA THR A 189 4.63 -17.38 6.44
C THR A 189 5.17 -17.15 7.85
N VAL A 190 5.63 -18.23 8.49
CA VAL A 190 6.25 -18.17 9.83
C VAL A 190 7.42 -17.19 9.84
N ASP A 191 8.32 -17.32 8.87
CA ASP A 191 9.52 -16.48 8.79
C ASP A 191 9.16 -14.99 8.62
N GLU A 192 8.18 -14.68 7.76
CA GLU A 192 7.72 -13.30 7.56
C GLU A 192 7.07 -12.72 8.82
N ALA A 193 6.29 -13.52 9.53
CA ALA A 193 5.65 -13.08 10.76
C ALA A 193 6.68 -12.85 11.88
N ASP A 194 7.72 -13.67 11.96
CA ASP A 194 8.82 -13.47 12.92
C ASP A 194 9.62 -12.21 12.61
N ASP A 195 9.94 -11.97 11.34
CA ASP A 195 10.60 -10.73 10.89
C ASP A 195 9.72 -9.50 11.16
N LEU A 196 8.40 -9.60 10.90
CA LEU A 196 7.44 -8.54 11.18
C LEU A 196 7.39 -8.22 12.69
N VAL A 197 7.35 -9.24 13.55
CA VAL A 197 7.41 -9.07 15.01
C VAL A 197 8.70 -8.39 15.44
N ALA A 198 9.86 -8.82 14.90
CA ALA A 198 11.15 -8.21 15.19
C ALA A 198 11.19 -6.74 14.77
N TRP A 199 10.63 -6.43 13.60
CA TRP A 199 10.54 -5.06 13.11
C TRP A 199 9.68 -4.18 14.02
N ILE A 200 8.47 -4.62 14.39
CA ILE A 200 7.57 -3.87 15.27
C ILE A 200 8.23 -3.63 16.62
N ARG A 201 8.86 -4.66 17.23
CA ARG A 201 9.61 -4.53 18.49
C ARG A 201 10.74 -3.49 18.38
N GLY A 202 11.43 -3.47 17.24
CA GLY A 202 12.50 -2.51 16.96
C GLY A 202 12.06 -1.05 16.95
N THR A 203 10.75 -0.76 16.81
CA THR A 203 10.19 0.60 16.89
C THR A 203 10.01 1.09 18.32
N GLY A 204 9.98 0.18 19.31
CA GLY A 204 9.68 0.49 20.71
C GLY A 204 8.21 0.89 20.97
N LYS A 205 7.34 0.79 19.97
CA LYS A 205 5.92 1.16 20.09
C LYS A 205 5.09 0.03 20.67
N ARG A 206 4.01 0.36 21.37
CA ARG A 206 3.03 -0.60 21.86
C ARG A 206 2.02 -0.85 20.75
N LEU A 207 1.97 -2.07 20.22
CA LEU A 207 0.94 -2.45 19.26
C LEU A 207 -0.41 -2.53 19.97
N ARG A 208 -1.41 -1.78 19.48
CA ARG A 208 -2.77 -1.70 20.05
C ARG A 208 -3.79 -2.48 19.25
N ALA A 209 -3.63 -2.48 17.94
CA ALA A 209 -4.54 -3.18 17.06
C ALA A 209 -3.82 -3.72 15.82
N VAL A 210 -4.38 -4.78 15.25
CA VAL A 210 -4.07 -5.27 13.91
C VAL A 210 -5.35 -5.24 13.10
N VAL A 211 -5.34 -4.52 11.98
CA VAL A 211 -6.45 -4.49 11.02
C VAL A 211 -6.12 -5.41 9.87
N VAL A 212 -7.02 -6.30 9.49
CA VAL A 212 -6.88 -7.16 8.32
C VAL A 212 -7.75 -6.60 7.20
N THR A 213 -7.11 -6.28 6.06
CA THR A 213 -7.80 -5.66 4.91
C THR A 213 -8.52 -6.66 4.03
N GLN A 214 -8.03 -7.90 3.98
CA GLN A 214 -8.58 -8.98 3.19
C GLN A 214 -8.39 -10.34 3.89
N GLY A 215 -9.38 -11.21 3.79
CA GLY A 215 -9.36 -12.52 4.45
C GLY A 215 -8.57 -13.60 3.69
N GLN A 216 -7.65 -13.23 2.79
CA GLN A 216 -6.75 -14.16 2.11
C GLN A 216 -5.48 -14.37 2.93
N ALA A 217 -4.90 -15.56 2.84
CA ALA A 217 -3.83 -16.05 3.73
C ALA A 217 -2.64 -15.09 3.89
N ASP A 218 -2.24 -14.43 2.81
CA ASP A 218 -1.08 -13.53 2.75
C ASP A 218 -1.30 -12.18 3.46
N HIS A 219 -2.53 -11.88 3.88
CA HIS A 219 -2.85 -10.70 4.69
C HIS A 219 -2.94 -10.99 6.18
N PHE A 220 -3.16 -12.28 6.61
CA PHE A 220 -3.46 -12.51 8.02
C PHE A 220 -2.91 -13.79 8.66
N PHE A 221 -2.33 -14.74 7.92
CA PHE A 221 -1.87 -16.00 8.55
C PHE A 221 -0.80 -15.78 9.61
N GLY A 222 0.03 -14.73 9.50
CA GLY A 222 1.00 -14.32 10.51
C GLY A 222 0.40 -13.70 11.79
N LEU A 223 -0.92 -13.41 11.79
CA LEU A 223 -1.60 -12.72 12.88
C LEU A 223 -1.39 -13.39 14.25
N GLY A 224 -1.42 -14.71 14.28
CA GLY A 224 -1.23 -15.47 15.54
C GLY A 224 0.15 -15.24 16.18
N GLN A 225 1.22 -15.09 15.37
CA GLN A 225 2.56 -14.78 15.90
C GLN A 225 2.64 -13.33 16.40
N VAL A 226 2.04 -12.40 15.65
CA VAL A 226 1.98 -10.98 16.06
C VAL A 226 1.25 -10.85 17.39
N LEU A 227 0.07 -11.45 17.56
CA LEU A 227 -0.70 -11.35 18.81
C LEU A 227 -0.03 -12.08 20.00
N ARG A 228 0.70 -13.16 19.77
CA ARG A 228 1.51 -13.78 20.84
C ARG A 228 2.66 -12.87 21.29
N ALA A 229 3.24 -12.12 20.38
CA ALA A 229 4.31 -11.18 20.67
C ALA A 229 3.82 -9.87 21.32
N PHE A 230 2.57 -9.49 21.05
CA PHE A 230 1.90 -8.28 21.51
C PHE A 230 0.50 -8.63 22.07
N PRO A 231 0.42 -9.21 23.27
CA PRO A 231 -0.83 -9.76 23.81
C PRO A 231 -1.91 -8.70 24.13
N ASP A 232 -1.52 -7.44 24.25
CA ASP A 232 -2.45 -6.32 24.47
C ASP A 232 -3.09 -5.82 23.15
N ALA A 233 -2.64 -6.31 22.01
CA ALA A 233 -3.19 -5.95 20.71
C ALA A 233 -4.46 -6.74 20.42
N VAL A 234 -5.44 -6.08 19.78
CA VAL A 234 -6.66 -6.72 19.29
C VAL A 234 -6.62 -6.79 17.76
N ALA A 235 -7.06 -7.94 17.21
CA ALA A 235 -7.17 -8.09 15.75
C ALA A 235 -8.60 -7.88 15.30
N THR A 236 -8.80 -7.08 14.25
CA THR A 236 -10.11 -6.74 13.72
C THR A 236 -10.12 -6.72 12.18
N ALA A 237 -11.29 -6.96 11.61
CA ALA A 237 -11.60 -6.79 10.20
C ALA A 237 -13.09 -6.43 10.03
N VAL A 238 -13.49 -5.90 8.87
CA VAL A 238 -14.93 -5.81 8.55
C VAL A 238 -15.53 -7.22 8.46
N ALA A 239 -16.84 -7.34 8.66
CA ALA A 239 -17.50 -8.62 8.86
C ALA A 239 -17.23 -9.65 7.75
N ASP A 240 -17.36 -9.22 6.49
CA ASP A 240 -17.19 -10.11 5.33
C ASP A 240 -15.72 -10.54 5.15
N VAL A 241 -14.76 -9.66 5.47
CA VAL A 241 -13.33 -10.00 5.51
C VAL A 241 -13.02 -11.02 6.61
N ALA A 242 -13.60 -10.85 7.80
CA ALA A 242 -13.43 -11.81 8.90
C ALA A 242 -14.06 -13.18 8.56
N GLU A 243 -15.19 -13.20 7.88
CA GLU A 243 -15.83 -14.44 7.40
C GLU A 243 -14.96 -15.14 6.35
N GLN A 244 -14.44 -14.40 5.38
CA GLN A 244 -13.48 -14.92 4.40
C GLN A 244 -12.23 -15.48 5.10
N ALA A 245 -11.67 -14.76 6.08
CA ALA A 245 -10.52 -15.22 6.85
C ALA A 245 -10.82 -16.55 7.56
N ARG A 246 -12.02 -16.70 8.15
CA ARG A 246 -12.45 -17.96 8.76
C ARG A 246 -12.49 -19.09 7.72
N ALA A 247 -13.04 -18.84 6.53
CA ALA A 247 -13.10 -19.85 5.47
C ALA A 247 -11.70 -20.35 5.07
N HIS A 248 -10.69 -19.49 5.07
CA HIS A 248 -9.30 -19.87 4.78
C HIS A 248 -8.63 -20.71 5.87
N THR A 249 -9.23 -20.84 7.05
CA THR A 249 -8.78 -21.77 8.11
C THR A 249 -9.40 -23.15 8.02
N GLU A 250 -10.48 -23.30 7.25
CA GLU A 250 -11.14 -24.58 7.04
C GLU A 250 -10.24 -25.58 6.29
N PRO A 251 -10.34 -26.89 6.60
CA PRO A 251 -9.38 -27.89 6.10
C PRO A 251 -9.17 -27.87 4.58
N VAL A 252 -10.22 -27.66 3.80
CA VAL A 252 -10.16 -27.66 2.32
C VAL A 252 -9.30 -26.50 1.80
N LEU A 253 -9.56 -25.27 2.24
CA LEU A 253 -8.77 -24.11 1.80
C LEU A 253 -7.39 -24.12 2.46
N ARG A 254 -7.31 -24.51 3.72
CA ARG A 254 -6.04 -24.63 4.42
C ARG A 254 -5.06 -25.57 3.72
N SER A 255 -5.52 -26.76 3.31
CA SER A 255 -4.68 -27.75 2.61
C SER A 255 -4.14 -27.23 1.28
N ARG A 256 -4.89 -26.36 0.58
CA ARG A 256 -4.42 -25.72 -0.66
C ARG A 256 -3.25 -24.79 -0.39
N TRP A 257 -3.30 -24.00 0.68
CA TRP A 257 -2.18 -23.15 1.09
C TRP A 257 -0.96 -23.98 1.49
N GLU A 258 -1.14 -25.08 2.24
CA GLU A 258 -0.03 -26.00 2.57
C GLU A 258 0.60 -26.63 1.32
N THR A 259 -0.19 -26.86 0.27
CA THR A 259 0.31 -27.36 -1.01
C THR A 259 1.20 -26.34 -1.72
N LEU A 260 0.91 -25.04 -1.57
CA LEU A 260 1.72 -23.98 -2.16
C LEU A 260 2.98 -23.67 -1.33
N PHE A 261 2.86 -23.72 0.00
CA PHE A 261 3.90 -23.34 0.96
C PHE A 261 4.18 -24.47 1.97
N PRO A 262 4.63 -25.66 1.51
CA PRO A 262 4.79 -26.82 2.36
C PRO A 262 5.74 -26.53 3.53
N GLY A 263 5.24 -26.74 4.76
CA GLY A 263 6.00 -26.57 5.98
C GLY A 263 6.37 -25.12 6.35
N ARG A 264 5.85 -24.12 5.62
CA ARG A 264 6.18 -22.71 5.86
C ARG A 264 5.08 -21.90 6.53
N LEU A 265 3.89 -22.46 6.65
CA LEU A 265 2.73 -21.78 7.21
C LEU A 265 2.62 -22.02 8.72
N PRO A 266 2.03 -21.08 9.48
CA PRO A 266 1.75 -21.29 10.90
C PRO A 266 0.89 -22.51 11.12
N THR A 267 1.17 -23.33 12.12
CA THR A 267 0.37 -24.52 12.44
C THR A 267 -1.06 -24.20 12.88
N THR A 268 -1.23 -23.05 13.52
CA THR A 268 -2.52 -22.50 13.93
C THR A 268 -2.69 -21.10 13.39
N VAL A 269 -3.86 -20.80 12.82
CA VAL A 269 -4.19 -19.48 12.29
C VAL A 269 -5.21 -18.80 13.20
N THR A 270 -4.93 -17.58 13.58
CA THR A 270 -5.85 -16.72 14.33
C THR A 270 -6.70 -15.91 13.36
N VAL A 271 -8.01 -15.96 13.51
CA VAL A 271 -8.95 -15.18 12.69
C VAL A 271 -9.20 -13.82 13.36
N PRO A 272 -9.23 -12.70 12.61
CA PRO A 272 -9.58 -11.41 13.19
C PRO A 272 -11.03 -11.40 13.68
N THR A 273 -11.30 -10.61 14.72
CA THR A 273 -12.66 -10.41 15.23
C THR A 273 -13.44 -9.50 14.27
N PRO A 274 -14.66 -9.89 13.86
CA PRO A 274 -15.47 -9.02 13.03
C PRO A 274 -15.85 -7.75 13.78
N ALA A 275 -15.68 -6.59 13.12
CA ALA A 275 -16.10 -5.31 13.62
C ALA A 275 -16.81 -4.53 12.50
N PRO A 276 -17.74 -3.62 12.82
CA PRO A 276 -18.29 -2.72 11.82
C PRO A 276 -17.17 -1.82 11.25
N ALA A 277 -17.35 -1.38 10.02
CA ALA A 277 -16.58 -0.26 9.50
C ALA A 277 -16.72 0.94 10.45
N GLY A 278 -15.64 1.66 10.67
CA GLY A 278 -15.66 2.73 11.66
C GLY A 278 -14.28 3.29 11.99
N ALA A 279 -14.22 3.99 13.11
CA ALA A 279 -13.02 4.68 13.55
C ALA A 279 -12.23 3.85 14.57
N ILE A 280 -10.92 3.79 14.37
CA ILE A 280 -9.94 3.30 15.34
C ILE A 280 -9.20 4.53 15.86
N ASP A 281 -9.19 4.73 17.17
CA ASP A 281 -8.42 5.80 17.79
C ASP A 281 -6.96 5.37 18.00
N LEU A 282 -6.05 6.22 17.57
CA LEU A 282 -4.62 6.10 17.84
C LEU A 282 -4.12 7.43 18.39
N GLU A 283 -4.03 7.54 19.71
CA GLU A 283 -3.56 8.74 20.43
C GLU A 283 -4.31 10.03 20.02
N GLY A 284 -5.63 9.92 19.80
CA GLY A 284 -6.50 11.03 19.37
C GLY A 284 -6.54 11.27 17.85
N HIS A 285 -5.84 10.44 17.08
CA HIS A 285 -5.95 10.40 15.63
C HIS A 285 -6.96 9.33 15.20
N THR A 286 -7.83 9.70 14.28
CA THR A 286 -8.81 8.76 13.72
C THR A 286 -8.24 8.03 12.52
N LEU A 287 -8.10 6.72 12.63
CA LEU A 287 -7.89 5.82 11.51
C LEU A 287 -9.26 5.29 11.08
N GLN A 288 -9.69 5.62 9.87
CA GLN A 288 -11.02 5.26 9.40
C GLN A 288 -10.96 3.95 8.60
N LEU A 289 -11.60 2.90 9.09
CA LEU A 289 -11.79 1.64 8.38
C LEU A 289 -13.01 1.74 7.47
N PHE A 290 -12.83 1.53 6.17
CA PHE A 290 -13.89 1.46 5.17
C PHE A 290 -14.09 0.02 4.70
N ASP A 291 -15.35 -0.41 4.63
CA ASP A 291 -15.74 -1.57 3.87
C ASP A 291 -15.89 -1.16 2.40
N VAL A 292 -15.10 -1.76 1.52
CA VAL A 292 -15.11 -1.48 0.07
C VAL A 292 -16.08 -2.40 -0.67
N GLY A 293 -16.52 -3.46 -0.01
CA GLY A 293 -17.24 -4.56 -0.64
C GLY A 293 -16.31 -5.49 -1.42
N GLU A 294 -16.80 -6.06 -2.52
CA GLU A 294 -16.02 -7.02 -3.31
C GLU A 294 -15.07 -6.33 -4.30
N VAL A 295 -13.79 -6.66 -4.18
CA VAL A 295 -12.72 -6.30 -5.10
C VAL A 295 -12.09 -7.57 -5.66
N GLY A 296 -12.09 -7.71 -6.98
CA GLY A 296 -11.58 -8.93 -7.61
C GLY A 296 -12.30 -10.21 -7.15
N GLY A 297 -13.60 -10.11 -6.81
CA GLY A 297 -14.41 -11.24 -6.31
C GLY A 297 -14.17 -11.59 -4.84
N ARG A 298 -13.55 -10.70 -4.05
CA ARG A 298 -13.21 -10.91 -2.64
C ARG A 298 -13.59 -9.72 -1.79
N PRO A 299 -14.15 -9.94 -0.57
CA PRO A 299 -14.36 -8.88 0.39
C PRO A 299 -13.07 -8.15 0.70
N THR A 300 -13.10 -6.84 0.66
CA THR A 300 -11.92 -5.99 0.84
C THR A 300 -12.29 -4.77 1.67
N SER A 301 -11.38 -4.34 2.51
CA SER A 301 -11.46 -3.09 3.26
C SER A 301 -10.20 -2.26 3.08
N LEU A 302 -10.27 -0.98 3.43
CA LEU A 302 -9.11 -0.09 3.45
C LEU A 302 -9.08 0.73 4.73
N VAL A 303 -7.89 1.22 5.10
CA VAL A 303 -7.71 2.13 6.24
C VAL A 303 -7.29 3.50 5.73
N SER A 304 -8.11 4.51 6.02
CA SER A 304 -7.79 5.91 5.71
C SER A 304 -7.19 6.59 6.93
N VAL A 305 -6.06 7.25 6.72
CA VAL A 305 -5.30 7.97 7.74
C VAL A 305 -5.19 9.43 7.29
N ARG A 306 -6.27 10.19 7.47
CA ARG A 306 -6.35 11.58 6.99
C ARG A 306 -5.22 12.47 7.49
N HIS A 307 -4.75 12.24 8.72
CA HIS A 307 -3.64 13.00 9.29
C HIS A 307 -2.28 12.71 8.63
N LEU A 308 -2.18 11.58 7.91
CA LEU A 308 -1.02 11.23 7.08
C LEU A 308 -1.25 11.48 5.60
N ASP A 309 -2.45 11.94 5.22
CA ASP A 309 -2.88 12.07 3.83
C ASP A 309 -2.71 10.76 3.03
N ALA A 310 -2.99 9.64 3.70
CA ALA A 310 -2.66 8.30 3.22
C ALA A 310 -3.85 7.34 3.34
N LEU A 311 -3.83 6.33 2.44
CA LEU A 311 -4.66 5.12 2.53
C LEU A 311 -3.77 3.89 2.60
N VAL A 312 -4.16 2.89 3.38
CA VAL A 312 -3.69 1.52 3.21
C VAL A 312 -4.79 0.77 2.49
N GLY A 313 -4.56 0.50 1.20
CA GLY A 313 -5.61 0.10 0.26
C GLY A 313 -5.84 -1.40 0.18
N GLY A 314 -4.98 -2.24 0.79
CA GLY A 314 -5.04 -3.68 0.57
C GLY A 314 -5.07 -4.01 -0.94
N ASP A 315 -5.78 -5.06 -1.30
CA ASP A 315 -5.91 -5.52 -2.68
C ASP A 315 -6.85 -4.67 -3.56
N LEU A 316 -7.40 -3.58 -3.03
CA LEU A 316 -8.04 -2.57 -3.88
C LEU A 316 -7.06 -1.98 -4.88
N VAL A 317 -5.77 -1.86 -4.49
CA VAL A 317 -4.70 -1.26 -5.30
C VAL A 317 -3.49 -2.19 -5.38
N TYR A 318 -2.87 -2.24 -6.55
CA TYR A 318 -1.64 -2.98 -6.85
C TYR A 318 -0.60 -2.00 -7.40
N ASN A 319 0.66 -2.14 -6.97
CA ASN A 319 1.72 -1.21 -7.37
C ASN A 319 2.83 -1.96 -8.15
N ARG A 320 2.80 -1.83 -9.49
CA ARG A 320 3.76 -2.44 -10.42
C ARG A 320 3.90 -3.97 -10.30
N VAL A 321 2.82 -4.65 -9.96
CA VAL A 321 2.70 -6.11 -10.01
C VAL A 321 1.42 -6.49 -10.72
N HIS A 322 1.42 -7.64 -11.40
CA HIS A 322 0.21 -8.17 -12.02
C HIS A 322 -0.81 -8.51 -10.92
N PRO A 323 -2.02 -7.93 -10.96
CA PRO A 323 -3.04 -8.15 -9.96
C PRO A 323 -3.65 -9.54 -10.06
N TRP A 324 -4.25 -9.98 -8.94
CA TRP A 324 -4.96 -11.24 -8.87
C TRP A 324 -6.32 -11.17 -9.56
N LEU A 325 -6.50 -11.90 -10.66
CA LEU A 325 -7.73 -11.91 -11.45
C LEU A 325 -8.48 -13.25 -11.38
N ILE A 326 -7.99 -14.22 -10.62
CA ILE A 326 -8.62 -15.54 -10.48
C ILE A 326 -9.94 -15.40 -9.74
N GLY A 327 -10.99 -15.97 -10.29
CA GLY A 327 -12.36 -15.84 -9.76
C GLY A 327 -13.06 -14.55 -10.19
N THR A 328 -12.47 -13.75 -11.09
CA THR A 328 -13.14 -12.57 -11.63
C THR A 328 -13.85 -12.86 -12.96
N ASP A 329 -14.92 -12.17 -13.18
CA ASP A 329 -15.58 -12.03 -14.47
C ASP A 329 -15.59 -10.56 -14.93
N GLY A 330 -16.06 -10.28 -16.14
CA GLY A 330 -16.13 -8.91 -16.64
C GLY A 330 -17.01 -7.97 -15.79
N ALA A 331 -17.99 -8.50 -15.05
CA ALA A 331 -18.82 -7.69 -14.16
C ALA A 331 -18.09 -7.32 -12.87
N SER A 332 -17.40 -8.29 -12.23
CA SER A 332 -16.60 -8.07 -11.02
C SER A 332 -15.41 -7.16 -11.29
N ARG A 333 -14.71 -7.29 -12.44
CA ARG A 333 -13.63 -6.37 -12.82
C ARG A 333 -14.13 -4.95 -13.06
N ARG A 334 -15.34 -4.77 -13.66
CA ARG A 334 -15.97 -3.44 -13.78
C ARG A 334 -16.40 -2.88 -12.42
N ARG A 335 -16.85 -3.71 -11.47
CA ARG A 335 -17.11 -3.24 -10.09
C ARG A 335 -15.80 -2.79 -9.44
N TRP A 336 -14.72 -3.57 -9.55
CA TRP A 336 -13.40 -3.19 -9.06
C TRP A 336 -12.92 -1.85 -9.63
N TRP A 337 -13.02 -1.69 -10.96
CA TRP A 337 -12.68 -0.43 -11.62
C TRP A 337 -13.43 0.77 -10.99
N ARG A 338 -14.73 0.62 -10.68
CA ARG A 338 -15.53 1.66 -10.01
C ARG A 338 -15.17 1.84 -8.54
N SER A 339 -14.75 0.80 -7.82
CA SER A 339 -14.34 0.91 -6.42
C SER A 339 -13.12 1.83 -6.25
N LEU A 340 -12.33 2.04 -7.32
CA LEU A 340 -11.25 3.01 -7.33
C LEU A 340 -11.74 4.47 -7.24
N ASP A 341 -13.02 4.75 -7.55
CA ASP A 341 -13.63 6.06 -7.35
C ASP A 341 -13.64 6.47 -5.87
N LEU A 342 -13.64 5.48 -4.95
CA LEU A 342 -13.49 5.76 -3.51
C LEU A 342 -12.11 6.36 -3.19
N VAL A 343 -11.06 5.85 -3.78
CA VAL A 343 -9.70 6.39 -3.60
C VAL A 343 -9.64 7.83 -4.10
N GLU A 344 -10.21 8.08 -5.28
CA GLU A 344 -10.27 9.44 -5.85
C GLU A 344 -11.12 10.39 -5.00
N ALA A 345 -12.26 9.91 -4.48
CA ALA A 345 -13.12 10.72 -3.60
C ALA A 345 -12.43 11.09 -2.28
N LEU A 346 -11.64 10.16 -1.72
CA LEU A 346 -10.85 10.40 -0.50
C LEU A 346 -9.61 11.26 -0.78
N ARG A 347 -9.16 11.34 -2.03
CA ARG A 347 -8.04 12.16 -2.51
C ARG A 347 -6.77 12.07 -1.64
N PRO A 348 -6.27 10.87 -1.32
CA PRO A 348 -5.03 10.75 -0.56
C PRO A 348 -3.83 11.19 -1.42
N ALA A 349 -2.75 11.66 -0.79
CA ALA A 349 -1.47 11.80 -1.48
C ALA A 349 -0.85 10.41 -1.74
N TRP A 350 -0.99 9.51 -0.79
CA TRP A 350 -0.32 8.20 -0.77
C TRP A 350 -1.32 7.05 -0.64
N VAL A 351 -1.08 5.97 -1.38
CA VAL A 351 -1.81 4.71 -1.23
C VAL A 351 -0.82 3.56 -1.11
N VAL A 352 -0.83 2.87 0.01
CA VAL A 352 -0.09 1.61 0.16
C VAL A 352 -0.92 0.49 -0.42
N ALA A 353 -0.42 -0.11 -1.50
CA ALA A 353 -1.03 -1.26 -2.13
C ALA A 353 -0.82 -2.55 -1.33
N GLY A 354 -1.75 -3.51 -1.37
CA GLY A 354 -1.60 -4.83 -0.75
C GLY A 354 -0.42 -5.60 -1.33
N HIS A 355 -0.21 -5.48 -2.64
CA HIS A 355 0.93 -6.05 -3.36
C HIS A 355 1.71 -4.98 -4.10
N ARG A 356 3.03 -5.02 -3.96
CA ARG A 356 3.92 -4.00 -4.47
C ARG A 356 5.21 -4.59 -5.00
N HIS A 357 5.64 -4.12 -6.19
CA HIS A 357 6.97 -4.48 -6.70
C HIS A 357 8.07 -3.88 -5.82
N PRO A 358 9.14 -4.64 -5.48
CA PRO A 358 10.24 -4.11 -4.66
C PRO A 358 10.89 -2.84 -5.25
N ASP A 359 10.97 -2.76 -6.58
CA ASP A 359 11.55 -1.62 -7.28
C ASP A 359 10.54 -0.48 -7.58
N ALA A 360 9.30 -0.58 -7.10
CA ALA A 360 8.38 0.54 -7.21
C ALA A 360 8.93 1.73 -6.41
N VAL A 361 9.04 2.89 -7.07
CA VAL A 361 9.71 4.07 -6.51
C VAL A 361 8.78 4.97 -5.73
N SER A 362 7.46 4.88 -5.94
CA SER A 362 6.48 5.76 -5.32
C SER A 362 5.20 5.02 -4.91
N ASP A 363 4.58 5.48 -3.84
CA ASP A 363 3.24 5.12 -3.40
C ASP A 363 2.23 6.26 -3.65
N ALA A 364 2.54 7.20 -4.55
CA ALA A 364 1.63 8.27 -4.95
C ALA A 364 0.30 7.70 -5.48
N ALA A 365 -0.82 8.22 -4.98
CA ALA A 365 -2.14 7.63 -5.21
C ALA A 365 -2.59 7.70 -6.68
N GLY A 366 -2.48 8.87 -7.31
CA GLY A 366 -2.97 9.09 -8.68
C GLY A 366 -2.40 8.11 -9.69
N PRO A 367 -1.05 8.00 -9.84
CA PRO A 367 -0.44 7.06 -10.78
C PRO A 367 -0.85 5.60 -10.57
N GLN A 368 -0.99 5.14 -9.31
CA GLN A 368 -1.39 3.76 -9.02
C GLN A 368 -2.85 3.48 -9.43
N VAL A 369 -3.75 4.42 -9.18
CA VAL A 369 -5.16 4.31 -9.57
C VAL A 369 -5.29 4.30 -11.09
N ASP A 370 -4.62 5.22 -11.77
CA ASP A 370 -4.63 5.32 -13.24
C ASP A 370 -4.05 4.07 -13.90
N ASP A 371 -2.95 3.53 -13.37
CA ASP A 371 -2.32 2.32 -13.87
C ASP A 371 -3.24 1.11 -13.71
N LEU A 372 -3.86 0.95 -12.55
CA LEU A 372 -4.76 -0.19 -12.31
C LEU A 372 -6.04 -0.10 -13.17
N ARG A 373 -6.60 1.08 -13.37
CA ARG A 373 -7.74 1.26 -14.28
C ARG A 373 -7.38 0.84 -15.71
N ARG A 374 -6.27 1.33 -16.23
CA ARG A 374 -5.76 0.95 -17.55
C ARG A 374 -5.46 -0.54 -17.64
N TYR A 375 -4.90 -1.13 -16.56
CA TYR A 375 -4.64 -2.56 -16.52
C TYR A 375 -5.92 -3.38 -16.67
N LEU A 376 -6.98 -3.03 -15.93
CA LEU A 376 -8.28 -3.71 -16.03
C LEU A 376 -8.95 -3.54 -17.40
N GLU A 377 -8.80 -2.38 -18.04
CA GLU A 377 -9.26 -2.13 -19.40
C GLU A 377 -8.47 -2.98 -20.42
N ASP A 378 -7.15 -3.07 -20.28
CA ASP A 378 -6.29 -3.92 -21.10
C ASP A 378 -6.64 -5.40 -20.97
N VAL A 379 -6.98 -5.88 -19.76
CA VAL A 379 -7.48 -7.25 -19.54
C VAL A 379 -8.72 -7.54 -20.40
N GLU A 380 -9.71 -6.64 -20.40
CA GLU A 380 -10.92 -6.81 -21.23
C GLU A 380 -10.58 -6.78 -22.72
N ALA A 381 -9.70 -5.87 -23.15
CA ALA A 381 -9.29 -5.75 -24.56
C ALA A 381 -8.54 -6.99 -25.05
N VAL A 382 -7.67 -7.57 -24.20
CA VAL A 382 -6.93 -8.79 -24.55
C VAL A 382 -7.85 -10.00 -24.56
N LEU A 383 -8.76 -10.14 -23.59
CA LEU A 383 -9.75 -11.24 -23.58
C LEU A 383 -10.70 -11.22 -24.77
N ALA A 384 -10.99 -10.05 -25.33
CA ALA A 384 -11.81 -9.94 -26.54
C ALA A 384 -11.12 -10.52 -27.78
N THR A 385 -9.81 -10.69 -27.79
CA THR A 385 -9.01 -11.11 -28.94
C THR A 385 -8.17 -12.37 -28.70
N SER A 386 -8.07 -12.84 -27.46
CA SER A 386 -7.24 -13.99 -27.05
C SER A 386 -8.04 -14.94 -26.16
N THR A 387 -8.10 -16.22 -26.60
CA THR A 387 -8.69 -17.32 -25.82
C THR A 387 -7.65 -18.26 -25.23
N GLU A 388 -6.39 -18.13 -25.63
CA GLU A 388 -5.29 -18.98 -25.20
C GLU A 388 -4.50 -18.32 -24.06
N PRO A 389 -4.26 -19.02 -22.93
CA PRO A 389 -3.53 -18.48 -21.78
C PRO A 389 -2.15 -17.89 -22.14
N SER A 390 -1.38 -18.59 -22.98
CA SER A 390 -0.04 -18.13 -23.38
C SER A 390 -0.08 -16.83 -24.20
N ALA A 391 -1.07 -16.68 -25.08
CA ALA A 391 -1.26 -15.46 -25.86
C ALA A 391 -1.73 -14.29 -24.97
N PHE A 392 -2.60 -14.55 -24.00
CA PHE A 392 -2.97 -13.56 -23.00
C PHE A 392 -1.75 -13.07 -22.20
N VAL A 393 -0.96 -13.99 -21.65
CA VAL A 393 0.27 -13.67 -20.92
C VAL A 393 1.23 -12.84 -21.77
N ALA A 394 1.48 -13.23 -23.01
CA ALA A 394 2.38 -12.51 -23.90
C ALA A 394 1.91 -11.06 -24.17
N GLN A 395 0.61 -10.88 -24.42
CA GLN A 395 0.05 -9.55 -24.68
C GLN A 395 0.05 -8.66 -23.44
N MET A 396 -0.33 -9.17 -22.26
CA MET A 396 -0.31 -8.41 -21.03
C MET A 396 1.11 -8.05 -20.59
N ALA A 397 2.06 -8.99 -20.68
CA ALA A 397 3.46 -8.72 -20.37
C ALA A 397 4.09 -7.68 -21.33
N ALA A 398 3.67 -7.65 -22.60
CA ALA A 398 4.13 -6.64 -23.55
C ALA A 398 3.57 -5.23 -23.25
N ARG A 399 2.33 -5.12 -22.74
CA ARG A 399 1.71 -3.85 -22.33
C ARG A 399 2.27 -3.33 -20.98
N TRP A 400 2.61 -4.26 -20.11
CA TRP A 400 3.04 -4.00 -18.74
C TRP A 400 4.41 -4.63 -18.43
N PRO A 401 5.46 -4.23 -19.18
CA PRO A 401 6.78 -4.88 -19.10
C PRO A 401 7.48 -4.71 -17.75
N ASP A 402 7.12 -3.66 -17.01
CA ASP A 402 7.69 -3.35 -15.70
C ASP A 402 6.91 -3.97 -14.53
N HIS A 403 5.84 -4.74 -14.81
CA HIS A 403 5.06 -5.40 -13.78
C HIS A 403 5.70 -6.74 -13.39
N GLY A 404 5.90 -6.90 -12.09
CA GLY A 404 6.33 -8.17 -11.50
C GLY A 404 5.18 -9.15 -11.27
N ASN A 405 5.47 -10.26 -10.60
CA ASN A 405 4.50 -11.29 -10.25
C ASN A 405 3.92 -12.05 -11.46
N ARG A 406 4.82 -12.45 -12.36
CA ARG A 406 4.46 -13.19 -13.59
C ARG A 406 3.63 -14.45 -13.31
N SER A 407 3.91 -15.17 -12.22
CA SER A 407 3.15 -16.38 -11.86
C SER A 407 1.66 -16.11 -11.63
N THR A 408 1.31 -14.96 -11.04
CA THR A 408 -0.09 -14.55 -10.90
C THR A 408 -0.73 -14.19 -12.24
N LEU A 409 0.03 -13.56 -13.15
CA LEU A 409 -0.46 -13.30 -14.51
C LEU A 409 -0.76 -14.63 -15.22
N GLU A 410 0.13 -15.60 -15.12
CA GLU A 410 -0.02 -16.93 -15.75
C GLU A 410 -1.21 -17.69 -15.18
N ALA A 411 -1.34 -17.75 -13.85
CA ALA A 411 -2.50 -18.40 -13.23
C ALA A 411 -3.81 -17.66 -13.56
N SER A 412 -3.79 -16.33 -13.60
CA SER A 412 -4.94 -15.53 -14.04
C SER A 412 -5.31 -15.81 -15.50
N ALA A 413 -4.32 -15.95 -16.39
CA ALA A 413 -4.56 -16.29 -17.79
C ALA A 413 -5.25 -17.64 -17.95
N VAL A 414 -4.79 -18.67 -17.22
CA VAL A 414 -5.46 -19.99 -17.20
C VAL A 414 -6.90 -19.86 -16.73
N ALA A 415 -7.14 -19.15 -15.63
CA ALA A 415 -8.49 -18.98 -15.09
C ALA A 415 -9.42 -18.21 -16.04
N LEU A 416 -8.93 -17.15 -16.68
CA LEU A 416 -9.73 -16.28 -17.53
C LEU A 416 -9.97 -16.83 -18.94
N CYS A 417 -9.02 -17.60 -19.49
CA CYS A 417 -9.09 -18.10 -20.85
C CYS A 417 -9.69 -19.52 -20.97
N THR A 418 -10.09 -20.15 -19.85
CA THR A 418 -10.73 -21.48 -19.91
C THR A 418 -12.26 -21.32 -20.08
N PRO A 419 -12.83 -21.66 -21.25
CA PRO A 419 -14.25 -21.45 -21.51
C PRO A 419 -15.17 -22.26 -20.57
N GLY A 420 -16.22 -21.63 -20.07
CA GLY A 420 -17.29 -22.30 -19.34
C GLY A 420 -16.95 -22.71 -17.89
N ARG A 421 -15.78 -22.36 -17.38
CA ARG A 421 -15.36 -22.64 -16.00
C ARG A 421 -15.06 -21.35 -15.27
N ALA A 422 -15.94 -20.96 -14.35
CA ALA A 422 -15.61 -19.94 -13.37
C ALA A 422 -14.70 -20.55 -12.30
N HIS A 423 -13.45 -20.14 -12.26
CA HIS A 423 -12.51 -20.58 -11.23
C HIS A 423 -12.73 -19.78 -9.95
N ALA A 424 -12.87 -20.47 -8.82
CA ALA A 424 -12.88 -19.80 -7.52
C ALA A 424 -11.48 -19.23 -7.20
N PRO A 425 -11.39 -18.10 -6.47
CA PRO A 425 -10.09 -17.54 -6.04
C PRO A 425 -9.19 -18.54 -5.31
N SER A 426 -9.76 -19.58 -4.71
CA SER A 426 -9.07 -20.67 -4.01
C SER A 426 -8.46 -21.72 -4.93
N GLU A 427 -8.70 -21.68 -6.25
CA GLU A 427 -8.22 -22.71 -7.21
C GLU A 427 -6.79 -22.45 -7.70
N PHE A 428 -6.12 -21.38 -7.26
CA PHE A 428 -4.74 -21.05 -7.69
C PHE A 428 -3.78 -22.27 -7.66
N PRO A 429 -3.80 -23.15 -6.65
CA PRO A 429 -2.90 -24.32 -6.65
C PRO A 429 -3.06 -25.25 -7.85
N ASP A 430 -4.23 -25.27 -8.48
CA ASP A 430 -4.58 -26.18 -9.57
C ASP A 430 -4.39 -25.53 -10.95
N LEU A 431 -4.06 -24.24 -10.99
CA LEU A 431 -3.91 -23.47 -12.24
C LEU A 431 -2.48 -23.46 -12.79
N LEU A 432 -1.49 -23.75 -11.99
CA LEU A 432 -0.09 -23.85 -12.42
C LEU A 432 0.43 -25.29 -12.26
N PRO A 433 1.36 -25.73 -13.12
CA PRO A 433 1.98 -27.05 -13.01
C PRO A 433 2.62 -27.28 -11.64
N ARG A 434 2.63 -28.52 -11.17
CA ARG A 434 3.39 -28.91 -9.99
C ARG A 434 4.88 -28.81 -10.32
N GLY A 435 5.68 -28.23 -9.44
CA GLY A 435 7.13 -28.28 -9.50
C GLY A 435 7.58 -29.73 -9.44
N GLY A 436 8.49 -30.14 -10.32
CA GLY A 436 8.84 -31.53 -10.53
C GLY A 436 9.20 -32.25 -9.22
N GLU A 437 8.37 -33.22 -8.86
CA GLU A 437 8.85 -34.44 -8.23
C GLU A 437 9.48 -35.22 -9.36
N ASP A 438 10.74 -35.61 -9.19
CA ASP A 438 11.55 -36.38 -10.15
C ASP A 438 10.70 -37.43 -10.87
N GLU A 439 10.66 -37.38 -12.22
CA GLU A 439 10.34 -38.56 -12.98
C GLU A 439 11.32 -39.65 -12.54
N GLU A 440 10.85 -40.64 -11.75
CA GLU A 440 11.60 -41.89 -11.57
C GLU A 440 11.96 -42.39 -12.94
N PRO A 441 13.25 -42.66 -13.23
CA PRO A 441 13.62 -43.25 -14.51
C PRO A 441 12.93 -44.60 -14.60
N HIS A 442 12.05 -44.74 -15.60
CA HIS A 442 11.49 -46.01 -15.99
C HIS A 442 12.62 -47.03 -16.04
N ARG A 443 12.68 -47.92 -15.04
CA ARG A 443 13.50 -49.13 -15.13
C ARG A 443 12.95 -49.97 -16.28
N THR A 444 13.59 -49.86 -17.41
CA THR A 444 13.46 -50.80 -18.49
C THR A 444 14.04 -52.12 -17.98
N THR A 445 13.20 -53.03 -17.54
CA THR A 445 13.56 -54.42 -17.36
C THR A 445 13.80 -54.99 -18.78
N LEU A 446 15.07 -55.19 -19.10
CA LEU A 446 15.47 -56.06 -20.19
C LEU A 446 15.37 -57.50 -19.66
N ASP A 447 14.45 -58.27 -20.22
CA ASP A 447 14.53 -59.74 -20.30
C ASP A 447 15.45 -60.15 -21.44
#